data_afee2901f162e9be976adb3130fda5b6
#
_entry.id   afee2901f162e9be976adb3130fda5b6
#
_cell.length_a   1.000
_cell.length_b   1.000
_cell.length_c   1.000
_cell.angle_alpha   90.00
_cell.angle_beta   90.00
_cell.angle_gamma   90.00
#
_symmetry.space_group_name_H-M   'P 1'
#
loop_
_entity.id
_entity.type
_entity.pdbx_description
1 polymer ?
#
loop_
_entity_poly.entity_id
_entity_poly.type
_entity_poly.pdbx_seq_one_letter_code
_entity_poly.pdbx_strand_id
1 'polypeptide(L)'
;MGTVVQLKNRINNSYSELKNSVEEKLVLVEEKIKLKLSSKVSLVDEMTSYHLRTGGKRLRALLTLGTAKICEYSKGGRDINLAACVELIHAATLMHDDVIDKSKIRRGKKTLNSIWGNQSSILVGDYLLSRCFEMMVEDGNLEILKLLSSTSAEISQGEVLQLQHKGEIDMLEETYLKIISAKTASLFAAATKVGSILANKENKIKEALEFYGKNLGLTFQIADDTLDYNSELKFFGKKIGNDF
;
A
#
# COMPACT_ATOMS: atom_id res chain seq x y z
N MET A 1 24.93 20.82 -9.79
CA MET A 1 24.72 20.34 -8.41
C MET A 1 23.61 21.07 -7.63
N GLY A 2 23.39 22.38 -7.80
CA GLY A 2 22.36 23.13 -7.06
C GLY A 2 20.91 22.66 -7.25
N THR A 3 20.50 22.34 -8.46
CA THR A 3 19.09 22.00 -8.79
C THR A 3 18.63 20.67 -8.19
N VAL A 4 19.49 19.65 -8.13
CA VAL A 4 19.16 18.33 -7.55
C VAL A 4 19.06 18.41 -6.02
N VAL A 5 19.91 19.19 -5.37
CA VAL A 5 19.86 19.43 -3.92
C VAL A 5 18.59 20.21 -3.55
N GLN A 6 18.21 21.21 -4.34
CA GLN A 6 16.97 21.98 -4.15
C GLN A 6 15.72 21.11 -4.33
N LEU A 7 15.70 20.21 -5.33
CA LEU A 7 14.61 19.24 -5.52
C LEU A 7 14.49 18.26 -4.35
N LYS A 8 15.62 17.69 -3.88
CA LYS A 8 15.62 16.79 -2.70
C LYS A 8 15.09 17.50 -1.45
N ASN A 9 15.49 18.73 -1.22
CA ASN A 9 15.00 19.50 -0.05
C ASN A 9 13.51 19.83 -0.16
N ARG A 10 13.00 20.17 -1.35
CA ARG A 10 11.56 20.39 -1.58
C ARG A 10 10.73 19.13 -1.37
N ILE A 11 11.19 18.00 -1.88
CA ILE A 11 10.48 16.71 -1.74
C ILE A 11 10.44 16.29 -0.27
N ASN A 12 11.55 16.41 0.45
CA ASN A 12 11.60 16.10 1.89
C ASN A 12 10.68 17.02 2.71
N ASN A 13 10.61 18.31 2.37
CA ASN A 13 9.70 19.25 3.03
C ASN A 13 8.23 18.88 2.78
N SER A 14 7.83 18.63 1.54
CA SER A 14 6.43 18.32 1.19
C SER A 14 5.93 17.03 1.86
N TYR A 15 6.76 15.98 1.90
CA TYR A 15 6.42 14.75 2.63
C TYR A 15 6.27 15.01 4.13
N SER A 16 7.21 15.75 4.72
CA SER A 16 7.19 16.06 6.15
C SER A 16 6.00 16.95 6.52
N GLU A 17 5.68 17.95 5.71
CA GLU A 17 4.51 18.81 5.88
C GLU A 17 3.20 18.01 5.83
N LEU A 18 3.05 17.14 4.84
CA LEU A 18 1.87 16.28 4.74
C LEU A 18 1.78 15.35 5.95
N LYS A 19 2.87 14.69 6.33
CA LYS A 19 2.92 13.80 7.49
C LYS A 19 2.55 14.53 8.77
N ASN A 20 3.19 15.66 9.05
CA ASN A 20 2.92 16.46 10.24
C ASN A 20 1.46 16.92 10.30
N SER A 21 0.86 17.22 9.13
CA SER A 21 -0.51 17.68 9.05
C SER A 21 -1.56 16.64 9.49
N VAL A 22 -1.21 15.36 9.53
CA VAL A 22 -2.10 14.22 9.87
C VAL A 22 -1.47 13.26 10.87
N GLU A 23 -0.39 13.64 11.54
CA GLU A 23 0.42 12.76 12.40
C GLU A 23 -0.40 12.11 13.52
N GLU A 24 -1.22 12.88 14.21
CA GLU A 24 -2.11 12.36 15.27
C GLU A 24 -3.03 11.26 14.74
N LYS A 25 -3.59 11.44 13.55
CA LYS A 25 -4.46 10.44 12.92
C LYS A 25 -3.69 9.21 12.45
N LEU A 26 -2.43 9.35 12.03
CA LEU A 26 -1.58 8.20 11.68
C LEU A 26 -1.32 7.30 12.88
N VAL A 27 -1.13 7.86 14.07
CA VAL A 27 -1.04 7.09 15.32
C VAL A 27 -2.33 6.30 15.55
N LEU A 28 -3.49 6.95 15.42
CA LEU A 28 -4.79 6.29 15.57
C LEU A 28 -5.04 5.21 14.51
N VAL A 29 -4.51 5.35 13.30
CA VAL A 29 -4.54 4.29 12.27
C VAL A 29 -3.78 3.05 12.75
N GLU A 30 -2.58 3.20 13.31
CA GLU A 30 -1.81 2.07 13.82
C GLU A 30 -2.50 1.38 15.00
N GLU A 31 -3.10 2.14 15.90
CA GLU A 31 -3.91 1.61 17.00
C GLU A 31 -5.13 0.85 16.47
N LYS A 32 -5.83 1.42 15.46
CA LYS A 32 -6.97 0.77 14.82
C LYS A 32 -6.57 -0.55 14.16
N ILE A 33 -5.45 -0.59 13.45
CA ILE A 33 -4.93 -1.82 12.84
C ILE A 33 -4.63 -2.87 13.92
N LYS A 34 -3.93 -2.51 14.99
CA LYS A 34 -3.64 -3.42 16.10
C LYS A 34 -4.92 -4.00 16.71
N LEU A 35 -5.90 -3.14 16.98
CA LEU A 35 -7.18 -3.55 17.54
C LEU A 35 -7.93 -4.52 16.63
N LYS A 36 -7.99 -4.21 15.33
CA LYS A 36 -8.74 -5.02 14.35
C LYS A 36 -8.05 -6.34 14.00
N LEU A 37 -6.75 -6.44 14.16
CA LEU A 37 -5.98 -7.67 13.90
C LEU A 37 -5.87 -8.59 15.12
N SER A 38 -6.32 -8.17 16.30
CA SER A 38 -6.35 -9.03 17.48
C SER A 38 -7.16 -10.30 17.24
N SER A 39 -6.59 -11.45 17.58
CA SER A 39 -7.15 -12.78 17.33
C SER A 39 -7.03 -13.68 18.56
N LYS A 40 -7.96 -14.62 18.71
CA LYS A 40 -7.86 -15.68 19.71
C LYS A 40 -6.83 -16.78 19.33
N VAL A 41 -6.36 -16.75 18.09
CA VAL A 41 -5.34 -17.68 17.57
C VAL A 41 -3.96 -17.02 17.77
N SER A 42 -3.17 -17.56 18.70
CA SER A 42 -1.88 -16.97 19.09
C SER A 42 -0.92 -16.77 17.92
N LEU A 43 -0.88 -17.70 16.97
CA LEU A 43 -0.03 -17.59 15.78
C LEU A 43 -0.40 -16.38 14.92
N VAL A 44 -1.69 -16.07 14.77
CA VAL A 44 -2.15 -14.88 14.04
C VAL A 44 -1.67 -13.60 14.73
N ASP A 45 -1.85 -13.51 16.05
CA ASP A 45 -1.38 -12.35 16.84
C ASP A 45 0.13 -12.16 16.76
N GLU A 46 0.90 -13.25 16.83
CA GLU A 46 2.35 -13.24 16.74
C GLU A 46 2.82 -12.71 15.37
N MET A 47 2.28 -13.28 14.28
CA MET A 47 2.65 -12.92 12.91
C MET A 47 2.24 -11.50 12.55
N THR A 48 1.02 -11.08 12.90
CA THR A 48 0.53 -9.71 12.64
C THR A 48 1.32 -8.68 13.45
N SER A 49 1.62 -8.98 14.72
CA SER A 49 2.46 -8.13 15.57
C SER A 49 3.89 -8.02 15.03
N TYR A 50 4.46 -9.10 14.51
CA TYR A 50 5.76 -9.07 13.86
C TYR A 50 5.73 -8.18 12.61
N HIS A 51 4.73 -8.36 11.73
CA HIS A 51 4.57 -7.54 10.53
C HIS A 51 4.45 -6.05 10.88
N LEU A 52 3.65 -5.69 11.85
CA LEU A 52 3.50 -4.28 12.28
C LEU A 52 4.83 -3.69 12.77
N ARG A 53 5.63 -4.47 13.50
CA ARG A 53 6.97 -4.06 13.96
C ARG A 53 8.02 -3.95 12.86
N THR A 54 7.78 -4.52 11.66
CA THR A 54 8.70 -4.29 10.51
C THR A 54 8.63 -2.86 10.00
N GLY A 55 7.62 -2.13 10.41
CA GLY A 55 7.46 -0.71 10.12
C GLY A 55 7.07 -0.43 8.66
N GLY A 56 7.09 0.84 8.31
CA GLY A 56 6.81 1.35 6.98
C GLY A 56 6.47 2.83 7.04
N LYS A 57 6.56 3.51 5.90
CA LYS A 57 6.24 4.95 5.81
C LYS A 57 4.73 5.23 5.88
N ARG A 58 3.88 4.19 5.87
CA ARG A 58 2.41 4.29 5.85
C ARG A 58 1.89 5.27 4.79
N LEU A 59 2.53 5.24 3.61
CA LEU A 59 2.29 6.24 2.57
C LEU A 59 0.83 6.23 2.07
N ARG A 60 0.22 5.05 1.98
CA ARG A 60 -1.17 4.94 1.51
C ARG A 60 -2.16 5.47 2.56
N ALA A 61 -1.95 5.16 3.83
CA ALA A 61 -2.73 5.76 4.93
C ALA A 61 -2.55 7.28 4.97
N LEU A 62 -1.30 7.76 4.80
CA LEU A 62 -0.98 9.18 4.72
C LEU A 62 -1.75 9.88 3.61
N LEU A 63 -1.84 9.26 2.43
CA LEU A 63 -2.59 9.80 1.29
C LEU A 63 -4.09 9.80 1.56
N THR A 64 -4.65 8.74 2.15
CA THR A 64 -6.07 8.69 2.51
C THR A 64 -6.44 9.80 3.50
N LEU A 65 -5.64 9.96 4.56
CA LEU A 65 -5.86 11.01 5.56
C LEU A 65 -5.63 12.41 4.99
N GLY A 66 -4.57 12.59 4.18
CA GLY A 66 -4.25 13.85 3.53
C GLY A 66 -5.35 14.32 2.59
N THR A 67 -5.87 13.43 1.74
CA THR A 67 -6.96 13.75 0.81
C THR A 67 -8.28 13.99 1.54
N ALA A 68 -8.57 13.24 2.59
CA ALA A 68 -9.72 13.52 3.46
C ALA A 68 -9.62 14.93 4.06
N LYS A 69 -8.44 15.32 4.54
CA LYS A 69 -8.18 16.65 5.09
C LYS A 69 -8.31 17.76 4.04
N ILE A 70 -7.70 17.59 2.86
CA ILE A 70 -7.82 18.55 1.74
C ILE A 70 -9.29 18.71 1.31
N CYS A 71 -10.06 17.64 1.36
CA CYS A 71 -11.49 17.64 1.10
C CYS A 71 -12.34 18.11 2.28
N GLU A 72 -11.73 18.62 3.35
CA GLU A 72 -12.40 19.18 4.54
C GLU A 72 -13.27 18.15 5.29
N TYR A 73 -12.89 16.86 5.23
CA TYR A 73 -13.55 15.85 6.04
C TYR A 73 -13.19 16.03 7.52
N SER A 74 -14.20 16.26 8.35
CA SER A 74 -14.01 16.55 9.79
C SER A 74 -14.83 15.65 10.72
N LYS A 75 -15.58 14.68 10.19
CA LYS A 75 -16.57 13.92 10.96
C LYS A 75 -16.14 12.48 11.26
N GLY A 76 -16.14 12.11 12.53
CA GLY A 76 -16.41 10.74 13.02
C GLY A 76 -15.30 9.67 12.84
N GLY A 77 -14.10 9.99 12.41
CA GLY A 77 -12.99 9.00 12.40
C GLY A 77 -13.09 7.89 11.34
N ARG A 78 -14.00 7.99 10.37
CA ARG A 78 -14.08 7.04 9.24
C ARG A 78 -12.84 7.09 8.37
N ASP A 79 -12.18 8.24 8.26
CA ASP A 79 -10.90 8.42 7.57
C ASP A 79 -9.80 7.55 8.18
N ILE A 80 -9.75 7.44 9.51
CA ILE A 80 -8.82 6.55 10.24
C ILE A 80 -9.14 5.09 9.92
N ASN A 81 -10.43 4.70 9.99
CA ASN A 81 -10.86 3.33 9.69
C ASN A 81 -10.50 2.91 8.27
N LEU A 82 -10.75 3.79 7.29
CA LEU A 82 -10.50 3.51 5.87
C LEU A 82 -9.01 3.60 5.50
N ALA A 83 -8.25 4.49 6.14
CA ALA A 83 -6.79 4.48 6.03
C ALA A 83 -6.19 3.15 6.55
N ALA A 84 -6.76 2.61 7.65
CA ALA A 84 -6.39 1.28 8.13
C ALA A 84 -6.77 0.17 7.12
N CYS A 85 -7.95 0.22 6.49
CA CYS A 85 -8.34 -0.73 5.44
C CYS A 85 -7.35 -0.73 4.27
N VAL A 86 -6.96 0.43 3.77
CA VAL A 86 -5.99 0.56 2.67
C VAL A 86 -4.63 -0.05 3.05
N GLU A 87 -4.15 0.19 4.27
CA GLU A 87 -2.89 -0.41 4.76
C GLU A 87 -3.02 -1.93 4.97
N LEU A 88 -4.20 -2.44 5.38
CA LEU A 88 -4.43 -3.88 5.53
C LEU A 88 -4.43 -4.61 4.18
N ILE A 89 -5.06 -4.03 3.15
CA ILE A 89 -4.97 -4.55 1.78
C ILE A 89 -3.50 -4.63 1.37
N HIS A 90 -2.74 -3.54 1.53
CA HIS A 90 -1.32 -3.53 1.20
C HIS A 90 -0.50 -4.54 2.01
N ALA A 91 -0.76 -4.68 3.30
CA ALA A 91 -0.05 -5.65 4.14
C ALA A 91 -0.32 -7.10 3.70
N ALA A 92 -1.57 -7.41 3.36
CA ALA A 92 -1.95 -8.74 2.86
C ALA A 92 -1.26 -9.06 1.53
N THR A 93 -1.27 -8.11 0.57
CA THR A 93 -0.57 -8.31 -0.71
C THR A 93 0.93 -8.54 -0.50
N LEU A 94 1.59 -7.79 0.39
CA LEU A 94 3.00 -8.01 0.70
C LEU A 94 3.27 -9.41 1.29
N MET A 95 2.36 -9.96 2.11
CA MET A 95 2.52 -11.30 2.66
C MET A 95 2.40 -12.40 1.60
N HIS A 96 1.51 -12.19 0.62
CA HIS A 96 1.34 -13.09 -0.52
C HIS A 96 2.52 -12.99 -1.49
N ASP A 97 2.95 -11.77 -1.82
CA ASP A 97 4.09 -11.51 -2.70
C ASP A 97 5.38 -12.13 -2.16
N ASP A 98 5.65 -11.99 -0.86
CA ASP A 98 6.83 -12.61 -0.23
C ASP A 98 6.87 -14.13 -0.43
N VAL A 99 5.71 -14.80 -0.51
CA VAL A 99 5.62 -16.23 -0.80
C VAL A 99 5.84 -16.52 -2.28
N ILE A 100 5.19 -15.75 -3.17
CA ILE A 100 5.27 -15.90 -4.64
C ILE A 100 6.70 -15.68 -5.11
N ASP A 101 7.35 -14.63 -4.60
CA ASP A 101 8.72 -14.26 -4.96
C ASP A 101 9.79 -15.02 -4.16
N LYS A 102 9.37 -15.92 -3.25
CA LYS A 102 10.27 -16.65 -2.35
C LYS A 102 11.23 -15.74 -1.58
N SER A 103 10.77 -14.53 -1.28
CA SER A 103 11.55 -13.50 -0.58
C SER A 103 11.86 -13.95 0.84
N LYS A 104 13.13 -13.78 1.25
CA LYS A 104 13.59 -14.14 2.60
C LYS A 104 13.77 -12.94 3.52
N ILE A 105 13.97 -11.76 2.94
CA ILE A 105 14.25 -10.51 3.65
C ILE A 105 13.43 -9.38 3.04
N ARG A 106 12.76 -8.61 3.90
CA ARG A 106 12.06 -7.38 3.54
C ARG A 106 12.40 -6.29 4.55
N ARG A 107 12.83 -5.12 4.08
CA ARG A 107 13.25 -3.99 4.94
C ARG A 107 14.29 -4.39 6.00
N GLY A 108 15.25 -5.23 5.62
CA GLY A 108 16.32 -5.71 6.50
C GLY A 108 15.90 -6.74 7.57
N LYS A 109 14.64 -7.18 7.58
CA LYS A 109 14.12 -8.21 8.49
C LYS A 109 13.70 -9.45 7.71
N LYS A 110 13.69 -10.61 8.37
CA LYS A 110 13.16 -11.83 7.78
C LYS A 110 11.68 -11.67 7.42
N THR A 111 11.26 -12.25 6.30
CA THR A 111 9.86 -12.29 5.89
C THR A 111 9.06 -13.30 6.72
N LEU A 112 7.74 -13.16 6.74
CA LEU A 112 6.86 -14.08 7.48
C LEU A 112 6.97 -15.52 6.98
N ASN A 113 6.99 -15.71 5.66
CA ASN A 113 7.14 -17.03 5.05
C ASN A 113 8.49 -17.69 5.38
N SER A 114 9.56 -16.91 5.60
CA SER A 114 10.87 -17.44 6.00
C SER A 114 10.96 -17.84 7.48
N ILE A 115 10.06 -17.32 8.33
CA ILE A 115 10.02 -17.64 9.76
C ILE A 115 8.98 -18.72 10.06
N TRP A 116 7.75 -18.58 9.52
CA TRP A 116 6.59 -19.42 9.85
C TRP A 116 6.10 -20.30 8.68
N GLY A 117 6.79 -20.25 7.54
CA GLY A 117 6.45 -21.01 6.35
C GLY A 117 5.38 -20.35 5.47
N ASN A 118 5.30 -20.84 4.22
CA ASN A 118 4.44 -20.28 3.18
C ASN A 118 2.95 -20.37 3.56
N GLN A 119 2.51 -21.51 4.06
CA GLN A 119 1.09 -21.74 4.40
C GLN A 119 0.59 -20.72 5.44
N SER A 120 1.36 -20.52 6.51
CA SER A 120 1.00 -19.55 7.56
C SER A 120 0.97 -18.12 7.01
N SER A 121 1.91 -17.76 6.14
CA SER A 121 1.96 -16.42 5.52
C SER A 121 0.73 -16.15 4.66
N ILE A 122 0.33 -17.12 3.83
CA ILE A 122 -0.88 -17.02 2.99
C ILE A 122 -2.13 -16.86 3.86
N LEU A 123 -2.33 -17.76 4.84
CA LEU A 123 -3.51 -17.73 5.69
C LEU A 123 -3.63 -16.46 6.53
N VAL A 124 -2.51 -15.92 7.00
CA VAL A 124 -2.53 -14.64 7.73
C VAL A 124 -2.81 -13.48 6.78
N GLY A 125 -2.29 -13.50 5.54
CA GLY A 125 -2.68 -12.55 4.49
C GLY A 125 -4.19 -12.55 4.22
N ASP A 126 -4.79 -13.74 4.09
CA ASP A 126 -6.24 -13.91 3.93
C ASP A 126 -7.03 -13.40 5.14
N TYR A 127 -6.50 -13.62 6.36
CA TYR A 127 -7.07 -13.07 7.57
C TYR A 127 -7.09 -11.53 7.55
N LEU A 128 -6.00 -10.87 7.13
CA LEU A 128 -5.95 -9.42 7.00
C LEU A 128 -7.00 -8.90 6.01
N LEU A 129 -7.13 -9.54 4.86
CA LEU A 129 -8.15 -9.18 3.86
C LEU A 129 -9.56 -9.36 4.42
N SER A 130 -9.83 -10.46 5.14
CA SER A 130 -11.12 -10.72 5.77
C SER A 130 -11.47 -9.63 6.79
N ARG A 131 -10.49 -9.22 7.63
CA ARG A 131 -10.69 -8.11 8.58
C ARG A 131 -10.93 -6.78 7.87
N CYS A 132 -10.27 -6.55 6.74
CA CYS A 132 -10.51 -5.38 5.92
C CYS A 132 -11.94 -5.37 5.36
N PHE A 133 -12.47 -6.50 4.86
CA PHE A 133 -13.86 -6.61 4.41
C PHE A 133 -14.85 -6.30 5.54
N GLU A 134 -14.66 -6.84 6.73
CA GLU A 134 -15.49 -6.53 7.89
C GLU A 134 -15.49 -5.01 8.18
N MET A 135 -14.31 -4.38 8.16
CA MET A 135 -14.19 -2.93 8.40
C MET A 135 -14.89 -2.09 7.32
N MET A 136 -14.84 -2.52 6.05
CA MET A 136 -15.56 -1.84 4.96
C MET A 136 -17.07 -2.00 5.08
N VAL A 137 -17.54 -3.17 5.52
CA VAL A 137 -18.98 -3.40 5.78
C VAL A 137 -19.45 -2.58 6.98
N GLU A 138 -18.66 -2.51 8.07
CA GLU A 138 -18.94 -1.64 9.23
C GLU A 138 -19.01 -0.16 8.84
N ASP A 139 -18.21 0.28 7.87
CA ASP A 139 -18.26 1.66 7.34
C ASP A 139 -19.59 1.98 6.63
N GLY A 140 -20.20 0.98 6.00
CA GLY A 140 -21.54 1.05 5.42
C GLY A 140 -21.65 1.86 4.12
N ASN A 141 -20.55 2.35 3.55
CA ASN A 141 -20.57 3.10 2.29
C ASN A 141 -20.31 2.17 1.11
N LEU A 142 -21.35 1.93 0.28
CA LEU A 142 -21.25 1.04 -0.88
C LEU A 142 -20.28 1.53 -1.96
N GLU A 143 -20.10 2.84 -2.13
CA GLU A 143 -19.13 3.39 -3.10
C GLU A 143 -17.71 3.04 -2.68
N ILE A 144 -17.38 3.15 -1.38
CA ILE A 144 -16.08 2.79 -0.82
C ILE A 144 -15.87 1.28 -0.87
N LEU A 145 -16.88 0.50 -0.48
CA LEU A 145 -16.82 -0.96 -0.56
C LEU A 145 -16.53 -1.43 -1.99
N LYS A 146 -17.26 -0.88 -2.97
CA LYS A 146 -17.04 -1.18 -4.39
C LYS A 146 -15.63 -0.77 -4.84
N LEU A 147 -15.17 0.42 -4.47
CA LEU A 147 -13.84 0.91 -4.83
C LEU A 147 -12.76 -0.04 -4.31
N LEU A 148 -12.72 -0.31 -3.01
CA LEU A 148 -11.64 -1.08 -2.39
C LEU A 148 -11.69 -2.57 -2.77
N SER A 149 -12.89 -3.16 -2.92
CA SER A 149 -13.01 -4.55 -3.39
C SER A 149 -12.58 -4.70 -4.86
N SER A 150 -12.97 -3.76 -5.74
CA SER A 150 -12.51 -3.75 -7.13
C SER A 150 -10.99 -3.54 -7.22
N THR A 151 -10.42 -2.66 -6.39
CA THR A 151 -8.97 -2.45 -6.32
C THR A 151 -8.24 -3.72 -5.86
N SER A 152 -8.78 -4.44 -4.88
CA SER A 152 -8.18 -5.72 -4.44
C SER A 152 -8.18 -6.77 -5.56
N ALA A 153 -9.26 -6.84 -6.35
CA ALA A 153 -9.33 -7.71 -7.52
C ALA A 153 -8.35 -7.29 -8.63
N GLU A 154 -8.21 -5.98 -8.88
CA GLU A 154 -7.26 -5.43 -9.85
C GLU A 154 -5.81 -5.76 -9.47
N ILE A 155 -5.45 -5.62 -8.18
CA ILE A 155 -4.11 -5.99 -7.67
C ILE A 155 -3.83 -7.46 -7.94
N SER A 156 -4.77 -8.36 -7.60
CA SER A 156 -4.63 -9.80 -7.82
C SER A 156 -4.48 -10.14 -9.31
N GLN A 157 -5.21 -9.46 -10.19
CA GLN A 157 -5.05 -9.61 -11.64
C GLN A 157 -3.67 -9.15 -12.12
N GLY A 158 -3.16 -8.05 -11.55
CA GLY A 158 -1.81 -7.55 -11.83
C GLY A 158 -0.71 -8.55 -11.45
N GLU A 159 -0.84 -9.19 -10.28
CA GLU A 159 0.06 -10.26 -9.84
C GLU A 159 0.05 -11.47 -10.80
N VAL A 160 -1.15 -11.92 -11.21
CA VAL A 160 -1.27 -13.01 -12.16
C VAL A 160 -0.68 -12.63 -13.52
N LEU A 161 -0.90 -11.39 -13.99
CA LEU A 161 -0.32 -10.89 -15.23
C LEU A 161 1.21 -10.85 -15.15
N GLN A 162 1.78 -10.38 -14.04
CA GLN A 162 3.22 -10.41 -13.83
C GLN A 162 3.77 -11.85 -13.86
N LEU A 163 3.06 -12.79 -13.22
CA LEU A 163 3.48 -14.18 -13.20
C LEU A 163 3.46 -14.81 -14.60
N GLN A 164 2.50 -14.44 -15.46
CA GLN A 164 2.43 -14.92 -16.84
C GLN A 164 3.63 -14.46 -17.69
N HIS A 165 4.15 -13.26 -17.43
CA HIS A 165 5.26 -12.67 -18.18
C HIS A 165 6.62 -12.83 -17.47
N LYS A 166 6.66 -13.60 -16.39
CA LYS A 166 7.90 -13.80 -15.61
C LYS A 166 8.97 -14.48 -16.42
N GLY A 167 10.13 -13.81 -16.57
CA GLY A 167 11.26 -14.31 -17.34
C GLY A 167 11.24 -13.94 -18.83
N GLU A 168 10.26 -13.18 -19.30
CA GLU A 168 10.27 -12.64 -20.67
C GLU A 168 11.25 -11.45 -20.76
N ILE A 169 12.33 -11.63 -21.53
CA ILE A 169 13.35 -10.59 -21.71
C ILE A 169 12.81 -9.43 -22.58
N ASP A 170 11.91 -9.74 -23.53
CA ASP A 170 11.35 -8.78 -24.51
C ASP A 170 9.97 -8.28 -24.10
N MET A 171 9.68 -8.17 -22.80
CA MET A 171 8.41 -7.64 -22.32
C MET A 171 8.17 -6.24 -22.88
N LEU A 172 6.99 -6.02 -23.47
CA LEU A 172 6.61 -4.70 -24.00
C LEU A 172 6.38 -3.69 -22.86
N GLU A 173 6.78 -2.43 -23.09
CA GLU A 173 6.53 -1.32 -22.16
C GLU A 173 5.04 -1.23 -21.76
N GLU A 174 4.12 -1.43 -22.71
CA GLU A 174 2.68 -1.42 -22.43
C GLU A 174 2.28 -2.49 -21.40
N THR A 175 2.85 -3.70 -21.50
CA THR A 175 2.61 -4.80 -20.54
C THR A 175 3.17 -4.46 -19.17
N TYR A 176 4.39 -3.94 -19.11
CA TYR A 176 5.00 -3.46 -17.88
C TYR A 176 4.13 -2.38 -17.20
N LEU A 177 3.70 -1.37 -17.95
CA LEU A 177 2.84 -0.31 -17.42
C LEU A 177 1.48 -0.83 -16.94
N LYS A 178 0.90 -1.85 -17.60
CA LYS A 178 -0.31 -2.52 -17.12
C LYS A 178 -0.09 -3.23 -15.79
N ILE A 179 1.01 -3.96 -15.65
CA ILE A 179 1.37 -4.67 -14.41
C ILE A 179 1.50 -3.69 -13.26
N ILE A 180 2.36 -2.68 -13.38
CA ILE A 180 2.59 -1.72 -12.29
C ILE A 180 1.37 -0.84 -12.00
N SER A 181 0.54 -0.57 -13.02
CA SER A 181 -0.74 0.12 -12.83
C SER A 181 -1.67 -0.70 -11.94
N ALA A 182 -1.85 -1.97 -12.23
CA ALA A 182 -2.74 -2.85 -11.48
C ALA A 182 -2.16 -3.18 -10.09
N LYS A 183 -0.91 -3.63 -10.01
CA LYS A 183 -0.27 -4.09 -8.78
C LYS A 183 -0.03 -2.97 -7.76
N THR A 184 0.42 -1.81 -8.23
CA THR A 184 0.88 -0.71 -7.35
C THR A 184 -0.01 0.51 -7.42
N ALA A 185 -0.25 1.06 -8.63
CA ALA A 185 -0.90 2.35 -8.77
C ALA A 185 -2.39 2.33 -8.42
N SER A 186 -3.09 1.21 -8.60
CA SER A 186 -4.50 1.06 -8.27
C SER A 186 -4.80 1.36 -6.80
N LEU A 187 -3.98 0.86 -5.86
CA LEU A 187 -4.18 1.11 -4.44
C LEU A 187 -3.80 2.54 -4.04
N PHE A 188 -2.86 3.19 -4.73
CA PHE A 188 -2.59 4.62 -4.56
C PHE A 188 -3.78 5.46 -5.02
N ALA A 189 -4.37 5.12 -6.18
CA ALA A 189 -5.56 5.75 -6.71
C ALA A 189 -6.75 5.62 -5.75
N ALA A 190 -6.99 4.40 -5.25
CA ALA A 190 -8.04 4.15 -4.27
C ALA A 190 -7.82 4.93 -2.97
N ALA A 191 -6.58 4.95 -2.44
CA ALA A 191 -6.22 5.66 -1.22
C ALA A 191 -6.56 7.16 -1.30
N THR A 192 -6.27 7.80 -2.43
CA THR A 192 -6.56 9.22 -2.63
C THR A 192 -8.05 9.48 -2.90
N LYS A 193 -8.73 8.59 -3.62
CA LYS A 193 -10.17 8.71 -3.92
C LYS A 193 -11.04 8.55 -2.67
N VAL A 194 -10.69 7.66 -1.75
CA VAL A 194 -11.43 7.43 -0.49
C VAL A 194 -11.65 8.74 0.26
N GLY A 195 -10.63 9.61 0.38
CA GLY A 195 -10.77 10.88 1.08
C GLY A 195 -11.85 11.81 0.49
N SER A 196 -11.97 11.84 -0.83
CA SER A 196 -13.00 12.64 -1.51
C SER A 196 -14.41 12.06 -1.38
N ILE A 197 -14.52 10.71 -1.37
CA ILE A 197 -15.81 10.03 -1.15
C ILE A 197 -16.29 10.30 0.27
N LEU A 198 -15.42 10.19 1.27
CA LEU A 198 -15.73 10.50 2.67
C LEU A 198 -16.27 11.91 2.86
N ALA A 199 -15.72 12.87 2.13
CA ALA A 199 -16.12 14.27 2.17
C ALA A 199 -17.32 14.59 1.25
N ASN A 200 -17.93 13.58 0.63
CA ASN A 200 -19.06 13.73 -0.33
C ASN A 200 -18.77 14.74 -1.44
N LYS A 201 -17.52 14.78 -1.94
CA LYS A 201 -17.15 15.69 -3.03
C LYS A 201 -17.79 15.23 -4.35
N GLU A 202 -17.95 16.17 -5.29
CA GLU A 202 -18.44 15.91 -6.64
C GLU A 202 -17.52 14.97 -7.42
N ASN A 203 -18.05 14.29 -8.45
CA ASN A 203 -17.31 13.29 -9.21
C ASN A 203 -16.04 13.84 -9.82
N LYS A 204 -16.03 15.08 -10.31
CA LYS A 204 -14.83 15.73 -10.86
C LYS A 204 -13.64 15.76 -9.87
N ILE A 205 -13.92 16.01 -8.59
CA ILE A 205 -12.88 16.01 -7.54
C ILE A 205 -12.45 14.58 -7.24
N LYS A 206 -13.39 13.62 -7.18
CA LYS A 206 -13.09 12.20 -6.96
C LYS A 206 -12.19 11.65 -8.08
N GLU A 207 -12.52 11.95 -9.33
CA GLU A 207 -11.73 11.55 -10.51
C GLU A 207 -10.34 12.21 -10.55
N ALA A 208 -10.26 13.49 -10.20
CA ALA A 208 -8.98 14.20 -10.13
C ALA A 208 -8.04 13.61 -9.08
N LEU A 209 -8.56 13.27 -7.89
CA LEU A 209 -7.76 12.65 -6.83
C LEU A 209 -7.38 11.20 -7.16
N GLU A 210 -8.28 10.45 -7.78
CA GLU A 210 -7.99 9.11 -8.31
C GLU A 210 -6.86 9.15 -9.35
N PHE A 211 -6.95 10.07 -10.31
CA PHE A 211 -5.94 10.28 -11.34
C PHE A 211 -4.59 10.69 -10.74
N TYR A 212 -4.61 11.61 -9.77
CA TYR A 212 -3.41 11.99 -9.03
C TYR A 212 -2.76 10.79 -8.34
N GLY A 213 -3.54 10.01 -7.59
CA GLY A 213 -3.06 8.82 -6.90
C GLY A 213 -2.49 7.78 -7.85
N LYS A 214 -3.16 7.54 -8.98
CA LYS A 214 -2.69 6.61 -10.02
C LYS A 214 -1.31 7.02 -10.56
N ASN A 215 -1.14 8.27 -10.95
CA ASN A 215 0.14 8.74 -11.49
C ASN A 215 1.25 8.76 -10.43
N LEU A 216 0.91 9.08 -9.17
CA LEU A 216 1.85 8.98 -8.06
C LEU A 216 2.31 7.53 -7.86
N GLY A 217 1.39 6.57 -7.92
CA GLY A 217 1.70 5.14 -7.79
C GLY A 217 2.57 4.60 -8.92
N LEU A 218 2.28 5.00 -10.18
CA LEU A 218 3.12 4.67 -11.34
C LEU A 218 4.54 5.23 -11.17
N THR A 219 4.65 6.52 -10.84
CA THR A 219 5.95 7.16 -10.63
C THR A 219 6.72 6.51 -9.48
N PHE A 220 6.02 6.15 -8.41
CA PHE A 220 6.61 5.47 -7.26
C PHE A 220 7.21 4.12 -7.67
N GLN A 221 6.47 3.31 -8.44
CA GLN A 221 6.96 1.99 -8.86
C GLN A 221 8.12 2.10 -9.84
N ILE A 222 8.02 2.96 -10.87
CA ILE A 222 9.12 3.18 -11.83
C ILE A 222 10.39 3.64 -11.10
N ALA A 223 10.25 4.51 -10.10
CA ALA A 223 11.40 4.95 -9.30
C ALA A 223 11.98 3.81 -8.44
N ASP A 224 11.14 2.96 -7.84
CA ASP A 224 11.59 1.80 -7.04
C ASP A 224 12.35 0.80 -7.93
N ASP A 225 11.80 0.45 -9.08
CA ASP A 225 12.42 -0.45 -10.06
C ASP A 225 13.76 0.11 -10.58
N THR A 226 13.80 1.41 -10.91
CA THR A 226 15.04 2.08 -11.35
C THR A 226 16.12 2.03 -10.27
N LEU A 227 15.75 2.18 -9.00
CA LEU A 227 16.69 2.09 -7.88
C LEU A 227 17.19 0.66 -7.67
N ASP A 228 16.37 -0.35 -7.97
CA ASP A 228 16.76 -1.76 -7.84
C ASP A 228 17.85 -2.15 -8.87
N TYR A 229 17.88 -1.51 -10.04
CA TYR A 229 18.93 -1.69 -11.06
C TYR A 229 20.21 -0.90 -10.79
N ASN A 230 20.18 0.12 -9.93
CA ASN A 230 21.34 0.98 -9.70
C ASN A 230 22.28 0.37 -8.65
N SER A 231 23.38 -0.24 -9.13
CA SER A 231 24.35 -0.98 -8.30
C SER A 231 25.08 -0.16 -7.23
N GLU A 232 25.05 1.17 -7.31
CA GLU A 232 25.63 2.06 -6.29
C GLU A 232 24.78 2.12 -5.00
N LEU A 233 23.53 1.67 -5.06
CA LEU A 233 22.60 1.65 -3.94
C LEU A 233 22.55 0.31 -3.20
N LYS A 234 23.58 -0.54 -3.30
CA LYS A 234 23.74 -1.80 -2.54
C LYS A 234 23.54 -1.68 -1.01
N PHE A 235 23.40 -0.47 -0.50
CA PHE A 235 23.18 -0.18 0.91
C PHE A 235 21.79 -0.57 1.44
N PHE A 236 20.82 -0.93 0.58
CA PHE A 236 19.44 -1.21 1.01
C PHE A 236 19.11 -2.69 1.24
N GLY A 237 20.09 -3.61 1.14
CA GLY A 237 19.92 -5.02 1.56
C GLY A 237 19.05 -5.90 0.64
N LYS A 238 18.68 -5.44 -0.56
CA LYS A 238 18.07 -6.26 -1.62
C LYS A 238 19.15 -6.82 -2.55
N LYS A 239 18.95 -8.04 -3.06
CA LYS A 239 19.71 -8.55 -4.21
C LYS A 239 19.21 -7.83 -5.46
N ILE A 240 20.14 -7.40 -6.33
CA ILE A 240 19.83 -6.75 -7.60
C ILE A 240 18.99 -7.69 -8.48
N GLY A 241 17.95 -7.17 -9.13
CA GLY A 241 17.14 -7.92 -10.09
C GLY A 241 16.21 -8.96 -9.48
N ASN A 242 15.66 -8.73 -8.28
CA ASN A 242 14.75 -9.66 -7.62
C ASN A 242 13.29 -9.56 -8.10
N ASP A 243 12.94 -8.48 -8.79
CA ASP A 243 11.55 -8.18 -9.19
C ASP A 243 11.24 -8.57 -10.65
N PHE A 244 12.20 -9.21 -11.36
CA PHE A 244 12.03 -9.71 -12.75
C PHE A 244 12.55 -11.14 -12.93
#